data_188a15a19c3462d5b90b10a465725287
#
_entry.id   188a15a19c3462d5b90b10a465725287
#
_cell.length_a   1.000
_cell.length_b   1.000
_cell.length_c   1.000
_cell.angle_alpha   90.00
_cell.angle_beta   90.00
_cell.angle_gamma   90.00
#
_symmetry.space_group_name_H-M   'P 1'
#
loop_
_entity.id
_entity.type
_entity.pdbx_description
1 polymer ?
#
loop_
_entity_poly.entity_id
_entity_poly.type
_entity_poly.pdbx_seq_one_letter_code
_entity_poly.pdbx_strand_id
1 'polypeptide(L)'
;LTGRRRAGLGALAALALALAFLHGYLTRLNQAFPDAYLRSLFGTDRGEDDRTPQRTRRPLRATPPRDGESAPPRAPADGGADRSAEEQAKEALLSLGYAAGYEHARDAKGVVQHDRSSASAGYNLLLSGHRPAAFLLDNDGKSVHSWTASVAEVWPATSSAKAQAERASYWKRAHLFANGDLIAMFERYGLVKLDRRSRLLWQFAGEVHHDLDVAEDGRIFTLLRRAHKIRRIDARDPTLEDFLLILDSGGRLLQEISILEALERSRYANLLGVRAWMGGVMFNKGDLLHTNTVSVLDGRHASRLPAFKEGNLLLAMRSLDLVAVLDPEKREIVWGLTGMWFRPHEPVLLDNGRLLIFDNEGWRPNDTKASRVLELDPV
;
A
#
# COMPACT_ATOMS: atom_id res chain seq x y z
N LEU A 1 -1.12 20.66 55.13
CA LEU A 1 -2.36 20.42 54.32
C LEU A 1 -2.26 20.96 52.85
N THR A 2 -1.19 21.70 52.48
CA THR A 2 -1.06 22.37 51.17
C THR A 2 -0.42 21.50 50.08
N GLY A 3 0.36 20.48 50.40
CA GLY A 3 1.05 19.63 49.44
C GLY A 3 0.13 18.61 48.69
N ARG A 4 -0.80 18.00 49.41
CA ARG A 4 -1.73 17.00 48.86
C ARG A 4 -2.76 17.60 47.87
N ARG A 5 -3.19 18.85 48.07
CA ARG A 5 -4.09 19.55 47.15
C ARG A 5 -3.41 19.93 45.82
N ARG A 6 -2.11 20.29 45.87
CA ARG A 6 -1.35 20.60 44.64
C ARG A 6 -1.07 19.36 43.81
N ALA A 7 -0.76 18.22 44.42
CA ALA A 7 -0.57 16.95 43.72
C ALA A 7 -1.86 16.46 43.05
N GLY A 8 -3.03 16.62 43.70
CA GLY A 8 -4.32 16.27 43.12
C GLY A 8 -4.73 17.13 41.93
N LEU A 9 -4.43 18.45 41.97
CA LEU A 9 -4.69 19.37 40.87
C LEU A 9 -3.79 19.06 39.64
N GLY A 10 -2.51 18.70 39.89
CA GLY A 10 -1.59 18.30 38.84
C GLY A 10 -2.03 17.01 38.14
N ALA A 11 -2.49 16.01 38.89
CA ALA A 11 -3.00 14.76 38.34
C ALA A 11 -4.30 14.95 37.55
N LEU A 12 -5.21 15.81 38.02
CA LEU A 12 -6.43 16.16 37.30
C LEU A 12 -6.14 16.93 36.01
N ALA A 13 -5.19 17.86 36.02
CA ALA A 13 -4.77 18.59 34.82
C ALA A 13 -4.10 17.68 33.81
N ALA A 14 -3.24 16.74 34.22
CA ALA A 14 -2.62 15.75 33.36
C ALA A 14 -3.66 14.79 32.75
N LEU A 15 -4.66 14.37 33.55
CA LEU A 15 -5.75 13.54 33.05
C LEU A 15 -6.62 14.30 32.05
N ALA A 16 -6.95 15.57 32.31
CA ALA A 16 -7.72 16.42 31.41
C ALA A 16 -6.97 16.68 30.10
N LEU A 17 -5.66 16.89 30.09
CA LEU A 17 -4.82 17.01 28.92
C LEU A 17 -4.74 15.70 28.14
N ALA A 18 -4.59 14.55 28.82
CA ALA A 18 -4.60 13.25 28.20
C ALA A 18 -5.96 12.93 27.55
N LEU A 19 -7.07 13.27 28.22
CA LEU A 19 -8.42 13.12 27.68
C LEU A 19 -8.68 14.08 26.51
N ALA A 20 -8.22 15.32 26.57
CA ALA A 20 -8.33 16.28 25.48
C ALA A 20 -7.48 15.85 24.26
N PHE A 21 -6.27 15.34 24.50
CA PHE A 21 -5.43 14.77 23.45
C PHE A 21 -6.07 13.53 22.82
N LEU A 22 -6.58 12.62 23.66
CA LEU A 22 -7.28 11.42 23.22
C LEU A 22 -8.57 11.78 22.48
N HIS A 23 -9.33 12.75 22.95
CA HIS A 23 -10.53 13.26 22.29
C HIS A 23 -10.19 13.90 20.94
N GLY A 24 -9.17 14.76 20.87
CA GLY A 24 -8.70 15.37 19.64
C GLY A 24 -8.17 14.32 18.64
N TYR A 25 -7.46 13.31 19.12
CA TYR A 25 -6.96 12.20 18.33
C TYR A 25 -8.11 11.32 17.79
N LEU A 26 -9.07 10.95 18.65
CA LEU A 26 -10.24 10.16 18.27
C LEU A 26 -11.21 10.93 17.35
N THR A 27 -11.40 12.24 17.59
CA THR A 27 -12.19 13.11 16.71
C THR A 27 -11.53 13.24 15.33
N ARG A 28 -10.20 13.28 15.30
CA ARG A 28 -9.44 13.30 14.04
C ARG A 28 -9.50 11.97 13.29
N LEU A 29 -9.62 10.84 14.00
CA LEU A 29 -9.76 9.50 13.42
C LEU A 29 -11.19 9.16 13.01
N ASN A 30 -12.20 9.77 13.66
CA ASN A 30 -13.60 9.36 13.45
C ASN A 30 -14.59 10.44 13.90
N GLN A 31 -14.91 11.39 13.04
CA GLN A 31 -15.89 12.45 13.36
C GLN A 31 -17.32 11.92 13.64
N ALA A 32 -17.61 10.67 13.30
CA ALA A 32 -18.94 10.06 13.51
C ALA A 32 -19.08 9.32 14.86
N PHE A 33 -17.98 9.02 15.54
CA PHE A 33 -18.01 8.10 16.69
C PHE A 33 -18.49 8.71 18.03
N PRO A 34 -18.15 9.94 18.42
CA PRO A 34 -18.54 10.43 19.74
C PRO A 34 -20.04 10.68 19.88
N ASP A 35 -20.70 11.19 18.84
CA ASP A 35 -22.07 11.67 18.94
C ASP A 35 -23.10 10.53 19.07
N ALA A 36 -22.99 9.49 18.26
CA ALA A 36 -23.92 8.36 18.33
C ALA A 36 -23.76 7.52 19.59
N TYR A 37 -22.50 7.31 20.03
CA TYR A 37 -22.17 6.52 21.22
C TYR A 37 -22.51 7.27 22.52
N LEU A 38 -22.21 8.56 22.59
CA LEU A 38 -22.57 9.38 23.75
C LEU A 38 -24.07 9.59 23.88
N ARG A 39 -24.82 9.73 22.78
CA ARG A 39 -26.28 9.77 22.79
C ARG A 39 -26.89 8.47 23.31
N SER A 40 -26.30 7.32 22.99
CA SER A 40 -26.75 6.02 23.48
C SER A 40 -26.47 5.81 24.97
N LEU A 41 -25.42 6.43 25.52
CA LEU A 41 -25.03 6.30 26.93
C LEU A 41 -25.73 7.31 27.86
N PHE A 42 -26.07 8.50 27.39
CA PHE A 42 -26.53 9.61 28.24
C PHE A 42 -27.96 10.07 27.97
N GLY A 43 -28.71 9.42 27.07
CA GLY A 43 -30.15 9.55 26.94
C GLY A 43 -30.67 10.98 26.95
N THR A 44 -30.19 11.87 26.05
CA THR A 44 -30.80 13.20 25.89
C THR A 44 -31.72 13.20 24.70
N ASP A 45 -32.96 12.82 24.96
CA ASP A 45 -34.09 13.07 24.09
C ASP A 45 -34.45 14.56 24.19
N ARG A 46 -34.00 15.38 23.24
CA ARG A 46 -34.60 16.69 22.94
C ARG A 46 -34.97 16.68 21.49
N GLY A 47 -36.29 16.56 21.28
CA GLY A 47 -36.91 16.72 19.99
C GLY A 47 -36.61 18.12 19.44
N GLU A 48 -36.00 18.16 18.30
CA GLU A 48 -36.06 19.28 17.36
C GLU A 48 -36.40 18.74 15.99
N ASP A 49 -37.56 19.16 15.56
CA ASP A 49 -38.20 18.89 14.27
C ASP A 49 -37.45 19.72 13.20
N ASP A 50 -36.53 19.11 12.48
CA ASP A 50 -35.94 19.74 11.30
C ASP A 50 -36.26 18.93 10.05
N ARG A 51 -37.33 19.36 9.41
CA ARG A 51 -37.81 18.82 8.13
C ARG A 51 -36.98 19.37 6.98
N THR A 52 -35.87 18.74 6.71
CA THR A 52 -35.20 18.89 5.41
C THR A 52 -35.53 17.67 4.55
N PRO A 53 -36.03 17.83 3.30
CA PRO A 53 -36.42 16.69 2.50
C PRO A 53 -35.21 15.87 2.05
N GLN A 54 -35.08 14.70 2.62
CA GLN A 54 -34.13 13.68 2.13
C GLN A 54 -34.55 13.26 0.71
N ARG A 55 -33.74 13.61 -0.27
CA ARG A 55 -33.77 12.99 -1.59
C ARG A 55 -33.39 11.52 -1.44
N THR A 56 -34.39 10.67 -1.28
CA THR A 56 -34.23 9.22 -1.34
C THR A 56 -33.73 8.84 -2.73
N ARG A 57 -32.45 8.48 -2.82
CA ARG A 57 -31.93 7.74 -3.97
C ARG A 57 -32.57 6.36 -3.93
N ARG A 58 -33.54 6.14 -4.79
CA ARG A 58 -34.13 4.84 -5.08
C ARG A 58 -33.02 3.89 -5.52
N PRO A 59 -32.86 2.70 -4.92
CA PRO A 59 -31.93 1.71 -5.44
C PRO A 59 -32.40 1.34 -6.85
N LEU A 60 -31.48 1.34 -7.81
CA LEU A 60 -31.71 0.83 -9.15
C LEU A 60 -32.11 -0.63 -9.02
N ARG A 61 -33.38 -0.91 -9.29
CA ARG A 61 -33.93 -2.27 -9.42
C ARG A 61 -33.19 -2.92 -10.59
N ALA A 62 -32.46 -4.00 -10.34
CA ALA A 62 -31.94 -4.86 -11.38
C ALA A 62 -33.14 -5.33 -12.22
N THR A 63 -33.08 -5.09 -13.52
CA THR A 63 -34.05 -5.61 -14.49
C THR A 63 -33.90 -7.13 -14.52
N PRO A 64 -34.96 -7.93 -14.40
CA PRO A 64 -34.85 -9.37 -14.54
C PRO A 64 -34.45 -9.70 -15.99
N PRO A 65 -33.64 -10.75 -16.21
CA PRO A 65 -33.22 -11.19 -17.53
C PRO A 65 -34.51 -11.53 -18.36
N ARG A 66 -34.48 -11.15 -19.63
CA ARG A 66 -35.52 -11.52 -20.58
C ARG A 66 -35.50 -13.03 -20.78
N ASP A 67 -36.69 -13.63 -20.76
CA ASP A 67 -36.90 -15.05 -21.08
C ASP A 67 -36.29 -15.38 -22.44
N GLY A 68 -35.31 -16.25 -22.47
CA GLY A 68 -34.68 -16.73 -23.70
C GLY A 68 -33.16 -16.82 -23.72
N GLU A 69 -32.47 -16.25 -22.74
CA GLU A 69 -31.01 -16.45 -22.64
C GLU A 69 -30.71 -17.68 -21.75
N SER A 70 -30.25 -18.75 -22.40
CA SER A 70 -29.76 -19.95 -21.73
C SER A 70 -28.61 -19.59 -20.80
N ALA A 71 -28.75 -19.98 -19.52
CA ALA A 71 -27.69 -19.83 -18.53
C ALA A 71 -26.38 -20.44 -19.06
N PRO A 72 -25.23 -19.78 -18.85
CA PRO A 72 -23.97 -20.37 -19.25
C PRO A 72 -23.78 -21.72 -18.54
N PRO A 73 -23.17 -22.71 -19.20
CA PRO A 73 -23.00 -24.03 -18.63
C PRO A 73 -22.25 -23.92 -17.32
N ARG A 74 -22.80 -24.54 -16.28
CA ARG A 74 -22.13 -24.71 -14.97
C ARG A 74 -20.78 -25.35 -15.24
N ALA A 75 -19.70 -24.68 -14.83
CA ALA A 75 -18.37 -25.26 -14.82
C ALA A 75 -18.40 -26.61 -14.10
N PRO A 76 -17.69 -27.64 -14.60
CA PRO A 76 -17.59 -28.91 -13.92
C PRO A 76 -17.04 -28.65 -12.50
N ALA A 77 -17.64 -29.27 -11.50
CA ALA A 77 -17.13 -29.26 -10.14
C ALA A 77 -15.75 -29.93 -10.17
N ASP A 78 -14.71 -29.11 -10.16
CA ASP A 78 -13.37 -29.60 -9.85
C ASP A 78 -13.44 -30.25 -8.47
N GLY A 79 -13.02 -31.51 -8.40
CA GLY A 79 -12.87 -32.28 -7.18
C GLY A 79 -11.82 -31.62 -6.27
N GLY A 80 -12.19 -30.50 -5.63
CA GLY A 80 -11.38 -29.82 -4.65
C GLY A 80 -11.27 -30.70 -3.43
N ALA A 81 -10.06 -31.20 -3.15
CA ALA A 81 -9.70 -31.67 -1.82
C ALA A 81 -10.16 -30.60 -0.80
N ASP A 82 -10.81 -31.05 0.26
CA ASP A 82 -11.33 -30.22 1.34
C ASP A 82 -10.17 -29.42 1.96
N ARG A 83 -9.99 -28.17 1.50
CA ARG A 83 -8.94 -27.29 2.02
C ARG A 83 -9.28 -26.94 3.46
N SER A 84 -8.29 -27.01 4.35
CA SER A 84 -8.49 -26.60 5.73
C SER A 84 -8.99 -25.15 5.82
N ALA A 85 -9.76 -24.82 6.85
CA ALA A 85 -10.24 -23.45 7.07
C ALA A 85 -9.08 -22.44 7.16
N GLU A 86 -7.91 -22.88 7.64
CA GLU A 86 -6.70 -22.07 7.69
C GLU A 86 -6.14 -21.78 6.29
N GLU A 87 -6.11 -22.77 5.40
CA GLU A 87 -5.68 -22.59 4.02
C GLU A 87 -6.62 -21.67 3.23
N GLN A 88 -7.93 -21.81 3.45
CA GLN A 88 -8.93 -20.90 2.88
C GLN A 88 -8.76 -19.46 3.39
N ALA A 89 -8.48 -19.28 4.68
CA ALA A 89 -8.22 -17.96 5.26
C ALA A 89 -6.93 -17.33 4.73
N LYS A 90 -5.87 -18.12 4.55
CA LYS A 90 -4.61 -17.66 3.92
C LYS A 90 -4.84 -17.21 2.48
N GLU A 91 -5.57 -18.01 1.69
CA GLU A 91 -5.88 -17.67 0.30
C GLU A 91 -6.75 -16.41 0.21
N ALA A 92 -7.74 -16.26 1.11
CA ALA A 92 -8.56 -15.06 1.20
C ALA A 92 -7.72 -13.81 1.50
N LEU A 93 -6.75 -13.88 2.41
CA LEU A 93 -5.83 -12.78 2.70
C LEU A 93 -4.95 -12.43 1.51
N LEU A 94 -4.36 -13.43 0.87
CA LEU A 94 -3.52 -13.23 -0.31
C LEU A 94 -4.34 -12.68 -1.49
N SER A 95 -5.64 -12.96 -1.55
CA SER A 95 -6.54 -12.46 -2.60
C SER A 95 -7.05 -11.04 -2.36
N LEU A 96 -6.76 -10.41 -1.23
CA LEU A 96 -7.13 -9.00 -1.01
C LEU A 96 -6.61 -8.14 -2.14
N GLY A 97 -7.54 -7.57 -2.91
CA GLY A 97 -7.22 -6.64 -3.98
C GLY A 97 -6.87 -5.27 -3.40
N TYR A 98 -5.70 -4.75 -3.75
CA TYR A 98 -5.27 -3.43 -3.33
C TYR A 98 -5.82 -2.30 -4.23
N ALA A 99 -6.52 -2.64 -5.29
CA ALA A 99 -7.07 -1.70 -6.25
C ALA A 99 -8.59 -1.87 -6.32
N ALA A 100 -9.30 -1.37 -5.31
CA ALA A 100 -10.75 -1.22 -5.38
C ALA A 100 -11.08 0.25 -5.70
N GLY A 101 -12.05 0.49 -6.61
CA GLY A 101 -12.57 1.82 -6.87
C GLY A 101 -12.04 2.49 -8.13
N TYR A 102 -11.80 1.74 -9.21
CA TYR A 102 -11.58 2.34 -10.52
C TYR A 102 -12.83 3.11 -10.96
N GLU A 103 -12.64 4.39 -11.25
CA GLU A 103 -13.63 5.14 -12.02
C GLU A 103 -13.44 4.84 -13.52
N HIS A 104 -14.53 4.89 -14.28
CA HIS A 104 -14.43 4.79 -15.73
C HIS A 104 -13.53 5.90 -16.27
N ALA A 105 -12.57 5.53 -17.10
CA ALA A 105 -11.72 6.50 -17.79
C ALA A 105 -12.58 7.47 -18.60
N ARG A 106 -12.19 8.75 -18.61
CA ARG A 106 -12.81 9.75 -19.49
C ARG A 106 -12.51 9.36 -20.95
N ASP A 107 -13.35 9.83 -21.88
CA ASP A 107 -13.18 9.56 -23.32
C ASP A 107 -11.91 10.18 -23.91
N ALA A 108 -11.24 11.07 -23.20
CA ALA A 108 -9.98 11.68 -23.57
C ALA A 108 -8.86 10.62 -23.65
N LYS A 109 -8.11 10.63 -24.76
CA LYS A 109 -7.01 9.68 -25.05
C LYS A 109 -5.73 10.43 -25.35
N GLY A 110 -4.60 9.78 -25.08
CA GLY A 110 -3.27 10.33 -25.35
C GLY A 110 -2.92 11.49 -24.43
N VAL A 111 -2.15 12.45 -24.94
CA VAL A 111 -1.76 13.67 -24.24
C VAL A 111 -2.87 14.69 -24.38
N VAL A 112 -3.62 14.93 -23.28
CA VAL A 112 -4.74 15.90 -23.27
C VAL A 112 -4.33 17.30 -22.88
N GLN A 113 -3.15 17.44 -22.24
CA GLN A 113 -2.56 18.73 -21.89
C GLN A 113 -1.04 18.61 -21.88
N HIS A 114 -0.34 19.51 -22.53
CA HIS A 114 1.13 19.58 -22.55
C HIS A 114 1.58 21.04 -22.57
N ASP A 115 2.09 21.52 -21.45
CA ASP A 115 2.79 22.80 -21.38
C ASP A 115 4.28 22.58 -21.68
N ARG A 116 4.67 22.84 -22.92
CA ARG A 116 6.05 22.66 -23.40
C ARG A 116 7.07 23.56 -22.69
N SER A 117 6.62 24.67 -22.11
CA SER A 117 7.51 25.59 -21.40
C SER A 117 7.89 25.09 -20.01
N SER A 118 7.03 24.26 -19.40
CA SER A 118 7.20 23.75 -18.04
C SER A 118 7.56 22.26 -17.98
N ALA A 119 7.31 21.51 -19.07
CA ALA A 119 7.59 20.08 -19.12
C ALA A 119 9.10 19.82 -19.33
N SER A 120 9.66 18.93 -18.51
CA SER A 120 11.03 18.46 -18.71
C SER A 120 11.14 17.66 -20.02
N ALA A 121 12.25 17.87 -20.74
CA ALA A 121 12.54 17.06 -21.91
C ALA A 121 12.85 15.61 -21.52
N GLY A 122 12.41 14.64 -22.33
CA GLY A 122 12.69 13.24 -22.06
C GLY A 122 11.58 12.29 -22.53
N TYR A 123 11.54 11.13 -21.89
CA TYR A 123 10.57 10.08 -22.16
C TYR A 123 9.83 9.68 -20.88
N ASN A 124 8.62 9.19 -21.06
CA ASN A 124 7.77 8.69 -19.99
C ASN A 124 7.62 7.17 -20.11
N LEU A 125 7.99 6.41 -19.09
CA LEU A 125 7.72 4.99 -18.99
C LEU A 125 6.30 4.80 -18.43
N LEU A 126 5.40 4.29 -19.26
CA LEU A 126 4.00 4.03 -18.90
C LEU A 126 3.74 2.53 -18.78
N LEU A 127 3.15 2.12 -17.67
CA LEU A 127 2.59 0.76 -17.49
C LEU A 127 1.09 0.80 -17.78
N SER A 128 0.60 -0.12 -18.59
CA SER A 128 -0.82 -0.20 -18.93
C SER A 128 -1.56 -1.13 -17.97
N GLY A 129 -2.67 -0.67 -17.40
CA GLY A 129 -3.59 -1.52 -16.62
C GLY A 129 -4.40 -2.51 -17.49
N HIS A 130 -4.24 -2.51 -18.81
CA HIS A 130 -5.02 -3.36 -19.71
C HIS A 130 -4.27 -4.60 -20.19
N ARG A 131 -2.95 -4.62 -20.08
CA ARG A 131 -2.11 -5.74 -20.51
C ARG A 131 -0.74 -5.69 -19.83
N PRO A 132 -0.02 -6.82 -19.72
CA PRO A 132 1.32 -6.85 -19.16
C PRO A 132 2.33 -6.28 -20.19
N ALA A 133 2.39 -4.95 -20.23
CA ALA A 133 3.25 -4.20 -21.13
C ALA A 133 3.69 -2.86 -20.51
N ALA A 134 4.88 -2.41 -20.92
CA ALA A 134 5.39 -1.08 -20.70
C ALA A 134 5.59 -0.37 -22.03
N PHE A 135 5.33 0.93 -22.05
CA PHE A 135 5.49 1.81 -23.21
C PHE A 135 6.42 2.96 -22.85
N LEU A 136 7.43 3.18 -23.66
CA LEU A 136 8.23 4.39 -23.60
C LEU A 136 7.63 5.41 -24.55
N LEU A 137 7.12 6.50 -24.00
CA LEU A 137 6.45 7.57 -24.75
C LEU A 137 7.30 8.83 -24.74
N ASP A 138 7.30 9.58 -25.85
CA ASP A 138 7.75 10.97 -25.83
C ASP A 138 6.72 11.89 -25.17
N ASN A 139 7.05 13.15 -25.00
CA ASN A 139 6.16 14.12 -24.34
C ASN A 139 4.91 14.47 -25.20
N ASP A 140 4.88 14.11 -26.47
CA ASP A 140 3.70 14.24 -27.33
C ASP A 140 2.83 12.96 -27.30
N GLY A 141 3.21 11.97 -26.49
CA GLY A 141 2.47 10.71 -26.30
C GLY A 141 2.70 9.67 -27.40
N LYS A 142 3.67 9.88 -28.28
CA LYS A 142 4.06 8.92 -29.29
C LYS A 142 4.89 7.81 -28.65
N SER A 143 4.48 6.54 -28.86
CA SER A 143 5.26 5.40 -28.41
C SER A 143 6.53 5.25 -29.24
N VAL A 144 7.67 5.30 -28.57
CA VAL A 144 9.00 5.12 -29.19
C VAL A 144 9.53 3.71 -28.98
N HIS A 145 9.06 3.01 -27.94
CA HIS A 145 9.40 1.62 -27.67
C HIS A 145 8.35 0.96 -26.79
N SER A 146 8.33 -0.40 -26.74
CA SER A 146 7.48 -1.15 -25.85
C SER A 146 8.08 -2.50 -25.49
N TRP A 147 7.74 -2.98 -24.29
CA TRP A 147 8.05 -4.31 -23.78
C TRP A 147 6.76 -5.03 -23.43
N THR A 148 6.75 -6.35 -23.60
CA THR A 148 5.62 -7.20 -23.26
C THR A 148 6.10 -8.61 -22.90
N ALA A 149 5.45 -9.22 -21.93
CA ALA A 149 5.56 -10.64 -21.61
C ALA A 149 4.33 -11.07 -20.82
N SER A 150 3.79 -12.22 -21.08
CA SER A 150 2.67 -12.79 -20.32
C SER A 150 3.17 -13.72 -19.21
N VAL A 151 2.34 -13.96 -18.18
CA VAL A 151 2.64 -14.95 -17.13
C VAL A 151 2.84 -16.34 -17.73
N ALA A 152 2.04 -16.71 -18.73
CA ALA A 152 2.14 -18.02 -19.36
C ALA A 152 3.47 -18.23 -20.10
N GLU A 153 4.03 -17.17 -20.69
CA GLU A 153 5.36 -17.22 -21.33
C GLU A 153 6.48 -17.33 -20.29
N VAL A 154 6.33 -16.66 -19.15
CA VAL A 154 7.36 -16.60 -18.12
C VAL A 154 7.31 -17.81 -17.19
N TRP A 155 6.12 -18.23 -16.74
CA TRP A 155 5.91 -19.36 -15.82
C TRP A 155 4.92 -20.39 -16.38
N PRO A 156 5.27 -21.15 -17.41
CA PRO A 156 4.34 -22.06 -18.09
C PRO A 156 3.80 -23.18 -17.20
N ALA A 157 4.51 -23.57 -16.15
CA ALA A 157 4.12 -24.66 -15.26
C ALA A 157 3.12 -24.26 -14.15
N THR A 158 2.91 -22.97 -13.90
CA THR A 158 2.05 -22.49 -12.79
C THR A 158 0.60 -22.23 -13.21
N SER A 159 0.22 -22.64 -14.42
CA SER A 159 -1.02 -22.25 -15.07
C SER A 159 -2.22 -23.11 -14.75
N SER A 160 -2.96 -22.78 -13.67
CA SER A 160 -4.42 -22.91 -13.80
C SER A 160 -4.91 -21.64 -14.54
N ALA A 161 -5.33 -21.80 -15.79
CA ALA A 161 -5.49 -20.70 -16.74
C ALA A 161 -6.45 -19.58 -16.30
N LYS A 162 -7.40 -19.83 -15.40
CA LYS A 162 -8.42 -18.87 -14.98
C LYS A 162 -7.96 -17.93 -13.85
N ALA A 163 -7.20 -18.43 -12.87
CA ALA A 163 -6.70 -17.61 -11.77
C ALA A 163 -5.57 -16.66 -12.23
N GLN A 164 -4.87 -17.01 -13.30
CA GLN A 164 -3.78 -16.24 -13.86
C GLN A 164 -4.26 -15.09 -14.74
N ALA A 165 -5.33 -15.28 -15.51
CA ALA A 165 -5.82 -14.24 -16.43
C ALA A 165 -6.30 -12.98 -15.71
N GLU A 166 -6.84 -13.11 -14.51
CA GLU A 166 -7.42 -11.98 -13.78
C GLU A 166 -6.40 -11.22 -12.93
N ARG A 167 -5.35 -11.89 -12.42
CA ARG A 167 -4.40 -11.34 -11.44
C ARG A 167 -3.08 -10.85 -12.04
N ALA A 168 -2.72 -11.32 -13.22
CA ALA A 168 -1.50 -10.96 -13.93
C ALA A 168 -1.79 -10.25 -15.26
N SER A 169 -2.92 -9.58 -15.33
CA SER A 169 -3.38 -8.88 -16.54
C SER A 169 -2.51 -7.67 -16.90
N TYR A 170 -1.68 -7.19 -15.97
CA TYR A 170 -0.79 -6.03 -16.17
C TYR A 170 0.42 -6.09 -15.23
N TRP A 171 1.43 -5.27 -15.53
CA TRP A 171 2.59 -5.06 -14.65
C TRP A 171 2.31 -3.96 -13.65
N LYS A 172 2.65 -4.20 -12.38
CA LYS A 172 2.43 -3.25 -11.29
C LYS A 172 3.50 -2.17 -11.24
N ARG A 173 4.78 -2.56 -11.43
CA ARG A 173 5.96 -1.70 -11.43
C ARG A 173 6.92 -2.14 -12.52
N ALA A 174 7.76 -1.22 -12.96
CA ALA A 174 8.87 -1.53 -13.83
C ALA A 174 10.04 -0.57 -13.58
N HIS A 175 11.25 -1.07 -13.84
CA HIS A 175 12.49 -0.29 -13.85
C HIS A 175 13.17 -0.46 -15.21
N LEU A 176 13.46 0.65 -15.87
CA LEU A 176 14.12 0.70 -17.18
C LEU A 176 15.60 1.01 -17.02
N PHE A 177 16.46 0.11 -17.51
CA PHE A 177 17.90 0.31 -17.53
C PHE A 177 18.36 1.13 -18.75
N ALA A 178 19.50 1.78 -18.64
CA ALA A 178 20.07 2.60 -19.72
C ALA A 178 20.35 1.81 -21.01
N ASN A 179 20.59 0.48 -20.92
CA ASN A 179 20.79 -0.41 -22.07
C ASN A 179 19.50 -0.87 -22.75
N GLY A 180 18.34 -0.45 -22.22
CA GLY A 180 17.02 -0.83 -22.70
C GLY A 180 16.48 -2.14 -22.13
N ASP A 181 17.19 -2.78 -21.19
CA ASP A 181 16.61 -3.87 -20.40
C ASP A 181 15.54 -3.30 -19.46
N LEU A 182 14.56 -4.13 -19.12
CA LEU A 182 13.47 -3.73 -18.22
C LEU A 182 13.24 -4.82 -17.17
N ILE A 183 13.15 -4.43 -15.91
CA ILE A 183 12.54 -5.28 -14.87
C ILE A 183 11.08 -4.92 -14.78
N ALA A 184 10.20 -5.93 -14.76
CA ALA A 184 8.77 -5.75 -14.51
C ALA A 184 8.27 -6.66 -13.39
N MET A 185 7.32 -6.15 -12.61
CA MET A 185 6.66 -6.87 -11.54
C MET A 185 5.29 -7.37 -12.00
N PHE A 186 5.13 -8.68 -12.00
CA PHE A 186 3.82 -9.31 -11.96
C PHE A 186 3.40 -9.48 -10.50
N GLU A 187 2.54 -8.61 -10.03
CA GLU A 187 2.09 -8.66 -8.64
C GLU A 187 1.57 -10.04 -8.27
N ARG A 188 2.06 -10.61 -7.15
CA ARG A 188 1.76 -11.96 -6.65
C ARG A 188 2.32 -13.13 -7.48
N TYR A 189 3.13 -12.88 -8.50
CA TYR A 189 3.79 -13.94 -9.27
C TYR A 189 5.31 -13.84 -9.21
N GLY A 190 5.85 -12.63 -9.36
CA GLY A 190 7.28 -12.46 -9.34
C GLY A 190 7.78 -11.26 -10.15
N LEU A 191 9.10 -11.22 -10.30
CA LEU A 191 9.81 -10.28 -11.14
C LEU A 191 10.32 -10.97 -12.39
N VAL A 192 10.38 -10.22 -13.49
CA VAL A 192 11.01 -10.62 -14.73
C VAL A 192 11.99 -9.55 -15.18
N LYS A 193 13.12 -9.95 -15.74
CA LYS A 193 13.97 -9.05 -16.50
C LYS A 193 13.90 -9.42 -17.97
N LEU A 194 13.62 -8.45 -18.80
CA LEU A 194 13.50 -8.55 -20.25
C LEU A 194 14.61 -7.72 -20.90
N ASP A 195 15.13 -8.18 -22.04
CA ASP A 195 15.96 -7.33 -22.87
C ASP A 195 15.10 -6.32 -23.65
N ARG A 196 15.75 -5.41 -24.36
CA ARG A 196 15.08 -4.40 -25.20
C ARG A 196 14.18 -4.98 -26.30
N ARG A 197 14.23 -6.29 -26.58
CA ARG A 197 13.37 -7.00 -27.53
C ARG A 197 12.33 -7.86 -26.85
N SER A 198 12.08 -7.63 -25.56
CA SER A 198 11.16 -8.40 -24.71
C SER A 198 11.54 -9.87 -24.53
N ARG A 199 12.79 -10.26 -24.79
CA ARG A 199 13.25 -11.63 -24.51
C ARG A 199 13.55 -11.76 -23.02
N LEU A 200 13.07 -12.84 -22.40
CA LEU A 200 13.30 -13.13 -21.00
C LEU A 200 14.80 -13.34 -20.72
N LEU A 201 15.37 -12.55 -19.82
CA LEU A 201 16.74 -12.71 -19.34
C LEU A 201 16.79 -13.55 -18.05
N TRP A 202 15.90 -13.25 -17.10
CA TRP A 202 15.70 -14.04 -15.89
C TRP A 202 14.31 -13.78 -15.29
N GLN A 203 13.93 -14.66 -14.38
CA GLN A 203 12.70 -14.55 -13.59
C GLN A 203 12.97 -14.90 -12.13
N PHE A 204 12.22 -14.26 -11.24
CA PHE A 204 12.15 -14.58 -9.81
C PHE A 204 10.69 -14.85 -9.46
N ALA A 205 10.36 -16.03 -8.92
CA ALA A 205 9.00 -16.38 -8.52
C ALA A 205 8.77 -16.07 -7.03
N GLY A 206 7.67 -15.41 -6.70
CA GLY A 206 7.28 -15.07 -5.32
C GLY A 206 6.06 -14.16 -5.26
N GLU A 207 5.42 -14.10 -4.10
CA GLU A 207 4.28 -13.21 -3.83
C GLU A 207 4.72 -11.74 -3.68
N VAL A 208 5.49 -11.23 -4.67
CA VAL A 208 5.94 -9.82 -4.70
C VAL A 208 4.75 -8.88 -4.88
N HIS A 209 4.85 -7.68 -4.32
CA HIS A 209 3.77 -6.72 -4.37
C HIS A 209 4.25 -5.27 -4.31
N HIS A 210 3.40 -4.36 -4.76
CA HIS A 210 3.49 -2.91 -4.73
C HIS A 210 4.71 -2.32 -5.42
N ASP A 211 5.94 -2.55 -4.96
CA ASP A 211 7.06 -1.73 -5.35
C ASP A 211 8.37 -2.50 -5.54
N LEU A 212 9.24 -1.93 -6.33
CA LEU A 212 10.63 -2.33 -6.51
C LEU A 212 11.52 -1.10 -6.75
N ASP A 213 12.77 -1.19 -6.31
CA ASP A 213 13.79 -0.21 -6.61
C ASP A 213 15.11 -0.91 -6.96
N VAL A 214 15.99 -0.22 -7.68
CA VAL A 214 17.28 -0.76 -8.15
C VAL A 214 18.38 0.21 -7.76
N ALA A 215 19.30 -0.24 -6.92
CA ALA A 215 20.46 0.53 -6.52
C ALA A 215 21.50 0.67 -7.65
N GLU A 216 22.41 1.63 -7.52
CA GLU A 216 23.48 1.88 -8.49
C GLU A 216 24.39 0.68 -8.71
N ASP A 217 24.60 -0.16 -7.68
CA ASP A 217 25.36 -1.41 -7.75
C ASP A 217 24.61 -2.57 -8.44
N GLY A 218 23.38 -2.33 -8.88
CA GLY A 218 22.54 -3.28 -9.58
C GLY A 218 21.76 -4.23 -8.68
N ARG A 219 21.84 -4.10 -7.34
CA ARG A 219 20.96 -4.84 -6.43
C ARG A 219 19.53 -4.37 -6.61
N ILE A 220 18.60 -5.32 -6.51
CA ILE A 220 17.17 -5.09 -6.67
C ILE A 220 16.50 -5.28 -5.31
N PHE A 221 15.69 -4.32 -4.93
CA PHE A 221 14.93 -4.31 -3.69
C PHE A 221 13.45 -4.39 -4.03
N THR A 222 12.72 -5.29 -3.39
CA THR A 222 11.28 -5.43 -3.62
C THR A 222 10.57 -5.93 -2.37
N LEU A 223 9.28 -5.80 -2.35
CA LEU A 223 8.43 -6.25 -1.26
C LEU A 223 7.82 -7.62 -1.60
N LEU A 224 7.79 -8.51 -0.62
CA LEU A 224 7.12 -9.80 -0.70
C LEU A 224 6.21 -9.96 0.51
N ARG A 225 5.09 -10.68 0.35
CA ARG A 225 4.18 -10.98 1.46
C ARG A 225 3.92 -12.47 1.59
N ARG A 226 3.67 -12.90 2.83
CA ARG A 226 3.22 -14.26 3.14
C ARG A 226 2.04 -14.22 4.09
N ALA A 227 1.05 -15.06 3.82
CA ALA A 227 -0.06 -15.29 4.76
C ALA A 227 0.28 -16.50 5.62
N HIS A 228 0.49 -16.28 6.91
CA HIS A 228 0.74 -17.34 7.87
C HIS A 228 0.32 -16.94 9.28
N LYS A 229 0.23 -17.96 10.18
CA LYS A 229 -0.16 -17.71 11.56
C LYS A 229 1.02 -17.18 12.37
N ILE A 230 0.92 -15.95 12.83
CA ILE A 230 1.89 -15.31 13.75
C ILE A 230 1.23 -15.22 15.12
N ARG A 231 1.40 -16.26 15.95
CA ARG A 231 0.65 -16.43 17.22
C ARG A 231 0.76 -15.24 18.18
N ARG A 232 1.88 -14.50 18.17
CA ARG A 232 2.08 -13.30 19.00
C ARG A 232 1.29 -12.08 18.52
N ILE A 233 0.84 -12.11 17.24
CA ILE A 233 0.01 -11.04 16.64
C ILE A 233 -1.46 -11.44 16.67
N ASP A 234 -1.78 -12.62 16.14
CA ASP A 234 -3.11 -13.20 16.20
C ASP A 234 -3.01 -14.72 16.45
N ALA A 235 -3.61 -15.16 17.58
CA ALA A 235 -3.57 -16.57 17.96
C ALA A 235 -4.54 -17.45 17.14
N ARG A 236 -5.52 -16.83 16.49
CA ARG A 236 -6.63 -17.51 15.80
C ARG A 236 -6.48 -17.51 14.29
N ASP A 237 -6.29 -16.31 13.72
CA ASP A 237 -6.34 -16.09 12.29
C ASP A 237 -4.94 -15.88 11.70
N PRO A 238 -4.71 -16.24 10.43
CA PRO A 238 -3.48 -15.92 9.74
C PRO A 238 -3.34 -14.41 9.52
N THR A 239 -2.10 -13.95 9.35
CA THR A 239 -1.72 -12.56 9.15
C THR A 239 -0.87 -12.45 7.90
N LEU A 240 -1.01 -11.37 7.13
CA LEU A 240 -0.08 -11.00 6.08
C LEU A 240 1.16 -10.38 6.72
N GLU A 241 2.29 -10.99 6.48
CA GLU A 241 3.60 -10.46 6.87
C GLU A 241 4.34 -9.98 5.63
N ASP A 242 4.82 -8.74 5.69
CA ASP A 242 5.61 -8.12 4.63
C ASP A 242 7.10 -8.35 4.86
N PHE A 243 7.79 -8.69 3.79
CA PHE A 243 9.24 -8.90 3.75
C PHE A 243 9.87 -7.96 2.73
N LEU A 244 11.05 -7.45 3.08
CA LEU A 244 11.97 -6.86 2.13
C LEU A 244 12.82 -7.97 1.52
N LEU A 245 12.88 -8.05 0.19
CA LEU A 245 13.81 -8.90 -0.54
C LEU A 245 14.92 -8.06 -1.15
N ILE A 246 16.14 -8.57 -1.08
CA ILE A 246 17.30 -8.03 -1.77
C ILE A 246 17.79 -9.10 -2.75
N LEU A 247 17.78 -8.78 -4.05
CA LEU A 247 18.26 -9.66 -5.10
C LEU A 247 19.51 -9.08 -5.74
N ASP A 248 20.35 -9.94 -6.31
CA ASP A 248 21.43 -9.49 -7.19
C ASP A 248 20.90 -9.09 -8.58
N SER A 249 21.75 -8.52 -9.43
CA SER A 249 21.39 -8.09 -10.78
C SER A 249 20.95 -9.24 -11.71
N GLY A 250 21.25 -10.48 -11.33
CA GLY A 250 20.81 -11.72 -12.01
C GLY A 250 19.50 -12.28 -11.47
N GLY A 251 18.84 -11.60 -10.52
CA GLY A 251 17.56 -12.03 -9.94
C GLY A 251 17.68 -13.10 -8.85
N ARG A 252 18.90 -13.39 -8.36
CA ARG A 252 19.12 -14.35 -7.27
C ARG A 252 18.91 -13.67 -5.91
N LEU A 253 18.16 -14.30 -5.02
CA LEU A 253 17.91 -13.82 -3.67
C LEU A 253 19.22 -13.81 -2.86
N LEU A 254 19.59 -12.63 -2.34
CA LEU A 254 20.70 -12.40 -1.44
C LEU A 254 20.27 -12.36 0.02
N GLN A 255 19.13 -11.67 0.29
CA GLN A 255 18.65 -11.47 1.65
C GLN A 255 17.14 -11.34 1.67
N GLU A 256 16.52 -11.82 2.76
CA GLU A 256 15.12 -11.63 3.12
C GLU A 256 15.06 -11.08 4.54
N ILE A 257 14.27 -10.02 4.75
CA ILE A 257 14.11 -9.35 6.03
C ILE A 257 12.62 -9.20 6.34
N SER A 258 12.16 -9.75 7.46
CA SER A 258 10.83 -9.46 7.98
C SER A 258 10.74 -8.00 8.41
N ILE A 259 9.86 -7.22 7.77
CA ILE A 259 9.63 -5.82 8.14
C ILE A 259 8.90 -5.75 9.50
N LEU A 260 8.05 -6.72 9.79
CA LEU A 260 7.39 -6.84 11.09
C LEU A 260 8.43 -7.00 12.21
N GLU A 261 9.36 -7.96 12.09
CA GLU A 261 10.41 -8.15 13.08
C GLU A 261 11.35 -6.94 13.20
N ALA A 262 11.66 -6.27 12.07
CA ALA A 262 12.46 -5.06 12.08
C ALA A 262 11.77 -3.91 12.85
N LEU A 263 10.44 -3.81 12.74
CA LEU A 263 9.64 -2.87 13.51
C LEU A 263 9.57 -3.25 14.99
N GLU A 264 9.37 -4.54 15.31
CA GLU A 264 9.31 -5.05 16.69
C GLU A 264 10.61 -4.79 17.47
N ARG A 265 11.77 -4.85 16.79
CA ARG A 265 13.08 -4.57 17.42
C ARG A 265 13.34 -3.10 17.63
N SER A 266 12.59 -2.23 16.98
CA SER A 266 12.82 -0.79 16.98
C SER A 266 12.10 -0.08 18.14
N ARG A 267 12.47 1.18 18.38
CA ARG A 267 11.74 2.08 19.29
C ARG A 267 10.30 2.38 18.85
N TYR A 268 9.92 1.98 17.63
CA TYR A 268 8.59 2.18 17.06
C TYR A 268 7.65 0.98 17.25
N ALA A 269 8.08 -0.08 17.94
CA ALA A 269 7.31 -1.30 18.20
C ALA A 269 5.91 -1.03 18.80
N ASN A 270 5.79 0.03 19.61
CA ASN A 270 4.50 0.41 20.23
C ASN A 270 3.39 0.74 19.22
N LEU A 271 3.72 1.09 17.97
CA LEU A 271 2.72 1.34 16.92
C LEU A 271 1.89 0.09 16.61
N LEU A 272 2.46 -1.10 16.76
CA LEU A 272 1.74 -2.38 16.63
C LEU A 272 0.69 -2.55 17.73
N GLY A 273 1.00 -2.15 18.96
CA GLY A 273 0.07 -2.21 20.12
C GLY A 273 -1.10 -1.24 19.97
N VAL A 274 -0.86 -0.02 19.50
CA VAL A 274 -1.92 0.97 19.25
C VAL A 274 -2.92 0.43 18.23
N ARG A 275 -2.45 -0.20 17.19
CA ARG A 275 -3.31 -0.81 16.16
C ARG A 275 -4.13 -1.98 16.71
N ALA A 276 -3.54 -2.86 17.50
CA ALA A 276 -4.23 -4.00 18.11
C ALA A 276 -5.36 -3.52 19.04
N TRP A 277 -5.15 -2.41 19.74
CA TRP A 277 -6.15 -1.80 20.66
C TRP A 277 -7.29 -1.12 19.89
N MET A 278 -7.01 -0.44 18.79
CA MET A 278 -8.02 0.20 17.93
C MET A 278 -8.90 -0.81 17.18
N GLY A 279 -8.60 -2.06 17.31
CA GLY A 279 -9.35 -3.27 16.95
C GLY A 279 -10.17 -3.20 15.67
N GLY A 280 -9.77 -3.94 14.68
CA GLY A 280 -10.65 -4.58 13.66
C GLY A 280 -11.59 -3.73 12.78
N VAL A 281 -12.02 -2.58 13.22
CA VAL A 281 -13.10 -1.81 12.59
C VAL A 281 -12.61 -0.98 11.40
N MET A 282 -11.36 -0.60 11.35
CA MET A 282 -10.81 0.31 10.33
C MET A 282 -9.77 -0.33 9.40
N PHE A 283 -9.36 -1.56 9.65
CA PHE A 283 -8.27 -2.19 8.92
C PHE A 283 -8.70 -3.54 8.35
N ASN A 284 -8.19 -3.90 7.18
CA ASN A 284 -8.36 -5.24 6.65
C ASN A 284 -7.80 -6.24 7.67
N LYS A 285 -8.69 -7.08 8.23
CA LYS A 285 -8.32 -8.08 9.20
C LYS A 285 -7.17 -8.92 8.65
N GLY A 286 -6.04 -8.97 9.36
CA GLY A 286 -4.86 -9.72 8.97
C GLY A 286 -3.83 -8.96 8.09
N ASP A 287 -4.14 -7.79 7.53
CA ASP A 287 -3.18 -6.98 6.76
C ASP A 287 -2.51 -5.94 7.68
N LEU A 288 -1.42 -6.36 8.30
CA LEU A 288 -0.84 -5.69 9.45
C LEU A 288 -0.12 -4.38 9.13
N LEU A 289 0.79 -4.41 8.18
CA LEU A 289 1.64 -3.26 7.82
C LEU A 289 1.17 -2.61 6.52
N HIS A 290 0.86 -3.42 5.52
CA HIS A 290 0.55 -2.98 4.17
C HIS A 290 1.66 -2.06 3.64
N THR A 291 2.89 -2.56 3.68
CA THR A 291 4.04 -1.84 3.14
C THR A 291 3.86 -1.69 1.64
N ASN A 292 3.95 -0.47 1.12
CA ASN A 292 3.59 -0.18 -0.27
C ASN A 292 4.69 0.54 -1.06
N THR A 293 5.80 0.89 -0.42
CA THR A 293 6.92 1.59 -1.05
C THR A 293 8.23 1.06 -0.51
N VAL A 294 9.20 0.89 -1.37
CA VAL A 294 10.62 0.66 -1.06
C VAL A 294 11.49 1.55 -1.94
N SER A 295 12.36 2.36 -1.34
CA SER A 295 13.32 3.18 -2.07
C SER A 295 14.68 3.13 -1.40
N VAL A 296 15.73 2.89 -2.17
CA VAL A 296 17.11 2.84 -1.68
C VAL A 296 17.66 4.25 -1.49
N LEU A 297 18.17 4.53 -0.31
CA LEU A 297 18.81 5.80 -0.01
C LEU A 297 20.24 5.82 -0.49
N ASP A 298 20.65 6.91 -1.14
CA ASP A 298 22.00 7.10 -1.69
C ASP A 298 23.00 7.73 -0.71
N GLY A 299 22.55 8.04 0.51
CA GLY A 299 23.39 8.59 1.58
C GLY A 299 23.69 10.08 1.47
N ARG A 300 23.26 10.80 0.42
CA ARG A 300 23.59 12.23 0.23
C ARG A 300 23.16 13.13 1.40
N HIS A 301 22.18 12.71 2.18
CA HIS A 301 21.67 13.44 3.34
C HIS A 301 22.03 12.81 4.69
N ALA A 302 22.94 11.83 4.72
CA ALA A 302 23.33 11.12 5.93
C ALA A 302 24.00 12.04 6.99
N SER A 303 24.68 13.10 6.56
CA SER A 303 25.31 14.08 7.46
C SER A 303 24.26 14.86 8.28
N ARG A 304 23.07 15.10 7.69
CA ARG A 304 21.96 15.80 8.34
C ARG A 304 21.11 14.83 9.17
N LEU A 305 20.86 13.64 8.66
CA LEU A 305 20.08 12.60 9.30
C LEU A 305 20.77 11.24 9.12
N PRO A 306 21.51 10.75 10.14
CA PRO A 306 22.32 9.52 10.01
C PRO A 306 21.54 8.27 9.60
N ALA A 307 20.22 8.23 9.89
CA ALA A 307 19.36 7.16 9.41
C ALA A 307 19.24 7.11 7.89
N PHE A 308 19.53 8.21 7.18
CA PHE A 308 19.44 8.31 5.71
C PHE A 308 20.77 7.96 5.04
N LYS A 309 21.57 7.09 5.66
CA LYS A 309 22.82 6.58 5.08
C LYS A 309 22.56 5.76 3.83
N GLU A 310 23.56 5.68 2.97
CA GLU A 310 23.56 4.84 1.77
C GLU A 310 23.21 3.37 2.10
N GLY A 311 22.36 2.79 1.25
CA GLY A 311 21.90 1.41 1.38
C GLY A 311 20.77 1.18 2.39
N ASN A 312 20.38 2.18 3.20
CA ASN A 312 19.16 2.11 3.98
C ASN A 312 17.92 2.28 3.08
N LEU A 313 16.78 1.79 3.52
CA LEU A 313 15.54 1.71 2.71
C LEU A 313 14.48 2.62 3.29
N LEU A 314 13.98 3.56 2.48
CA LEU A 314 12.80 4.36 2.80
C LEU A 314 11.55 3.54 2.47
N LEU A 315 10.68 3.37 3.44
CA LEU A 315 9.46 2.55 3.37
C LEU A 315 8.22 3.38 3.72
N ALA A 316 7.07 3.02 3.16
CA ALA A 316 5.78 3.47 3.65
C ALA A 316 4.94 2.28 4.09
N MET A 317 4.50 2.28 5.36
CA MET A 317 3.61 1.29 5.96
C MET A 317 2.22 1.90 6.09
N ARG A 318 1.39 1.68 5.08
CA ARG A 318 0.06 2.30 4.92
C ARG A 318 -0.84 2.10 6.14
N SER A 319 -0.84 0.90 6.69
CA SER A 319 -1.74 0.55 7.77
C SER A 319 -1.34 1.12 9.13
N LEU A 320 -0.13 1.62 9.26
CA LEU A 320 0.37 2.29 10.48
C LEU A 320 0.49 3.81 10.31
N ASP A 321 0.11 4.36 9.15
CA ASP A 321 0.37 5.75 8.78
C ASP A 321 1.85 6.13 8.97
N LEU A 322 2.77 5.17 8.77
CA LEU A 322 4.18 5.28 9.07
C LEU A 322 5.02 5.39 7.81
N VAL A 323 5.84 6.43 7.71
CA VAL A 323 7.00 6.50 6.82
C VAL A 323 8.22 6.20 7.65
N ALA A 324 9.06 5.27 7.20
CA ALA A 324 10.16 4.74 8.01
C ALA A 324 11.42 4.48 7.19
N VAL A 325 12.56 4.40 7.86
CA VAL A 325 13.81 3.92 7.28
C VAL A 325 14.24 2.63 7.97
N LEU A 326 14.42 1.60 7.15
CA LEU A 326 14.94 0.30 7.55
C LEU A 326 16.43 0.22 7.25
N ASP A 327 17.23 -0.15 8.24
CA ASP A 327 18.64 -0.51 8.09
C ASP A 327 18.74 -2.02 7.83
N PRO A 328 19.09 -2.47 6.61
CA PRO A 328 19.08 -3.89 6.26
C PRO A 328 20.21 -4.69 6.95
N GLU A 329 21.31 -4.04 7.37
CA GLU A 329 22.38 -4.69 8.11
C GLU A 329 21.97 -4.98 9.55
N LYS A 330 21.31 -4.01 10.21
CA LYS A 330 20.79 -4.15 11.56
C LYS A 330 19.48 -4.92 11.61
N ARG A 331 18.76 -4.99 10.49
CA ARG A 331 17.37 -5.50 10.38
C ARG A 331 16.45 -4.79 11.37
N GLU A 332 16.49 -3.47 11.38
CA GLU A 332 15.78 -2.62 12.34
C GLU A 332 15.27 -1.36 11.65
N ILE A 333 14.09 -0.87 12.10
CA ILE A 333 13.61 0.47 11.74
C ILE A 333 14.37 1.51 12.57
N VAL A 334 15.27 2.25 11.91
CA VAL A 334 16.17 3.21 12.55
C VAL A 334 15.62 4.63 12.61
N TRP A 335 14.61 4.94 11.79
CA TRP A 335 13.89 6.21 11.78
C TRP A 335 12.44 6.00 11.37
N GLY A 336 11.54 6.83 11.86
CA GLY A 336 10.14 6.79 11.46
C GLY A 336 9.38 8.04 11.87
N LEU A 337 8.38 8.39 11.06
CA LEU A 337 7.51 9.53 11.25
C LEU A 337 6.07 9.15 10.92
N THR A 338 5.13 9.54 11.78
CA THR A 338 3.70 9.23 11.66
C THR A 338 2.83 10.38 12.18
N GLY A 339 1.53 10.34 11.93
CA GLY A 339 0.54 11.26 12.52
C GLY A 339 0.23 12.50 11.70
N MET A 340 0.94 12.78 10.59
CA MET A 340 0.74 13.97 9.77
C MET A 340 -0.04 13.70 8.46
N TRP A 341 -0.26 12.44 8.14
CA TRP A 341 -0.93 11.96 6.93
C TRP A 341 -1.81 10.76 7.23
N PHE A 342 -2.54 10.29 6.22
CA PHE A 342 -3.37 9.10 6.30
C PHE A 342 -3.07 8.18 5.12
N ARG A 343 -2.69 6.92 5.43
CA ARG A 343 -2.36 5.91 4.42
C ARG A 343 -1.32 6.39 3.40
N PRO A 344 -0.09 6.72 3.84
CA PRO A 344 0.95 7.30 2.99
C PRO A 344 1.37 6.35 1.88
N HIS A 345 1.73 6.92 0.73
CA HIS A 345 2.33 6.23 -0.41
C HIS A 345 3.49 7.04 -0.96
N GLU A 346 4.38 6.37 -1.68
CA GLU A 346 5.47 6.97 -2.47
C GLU A 346 6.24 8.07 -1.72
N PRO A 347 6.79 7.85 -0.52
CA PRO A 347 7.72 8.80 0.04
C PRO A 347 8.97 8.88 -0.85
N VAL A 348 9.34 10.11 -1.26
CA VAL A 348 10.51 10.39 -2.07
C VAL A 348 11.40 11.37 -1.32
N LEU A 349 12.68 11.03 -1.16
CA LEU A 349 13.68 11.95 -0.63
C LEU A 349 14.18 12.86 -1.77
N LEU A 350 13.87 14.16 -1.66
CA LEU A 350 14.23 15.15 -2.64
C LEU A 350 15.70 15.58 -2.48
N ASP A 351 16.27 16.19 -3.53
CA ASP A 351 17.65 16.68 -3.53
C ASP A 351 17.94 17.75 -2.47
N ASN A 352 16.90 18.48 -2.05
CA ASN A 352 17.00 19.46 -0.95
C ASN A 352 16.91 18.83 0.45
N GLY A 353 16.80 17.49 0.56
CA GLY A 353 16.70 16.73 1.81
C GLY A 353 15.31 16.72 2.43
N ARG A 354 14.29 17.20 1.73
CA ARG A 354 12.89 17.12 2.18
C ARG A 354 12.24 15.85 1.67
N LEU A 355 11.20 15.41 2.35
CA LEU A 355 10.38 14.26 1.93
C LEU A 355 9.13 14.76 1.22
N LEU A 356 8.88 14.22 0.04
CA LEU A 356 7.61 14.33 -0.67
C LEU A 356 6.79 13.07 -0.41
N ILE A 357 5.52 13.19 0.00
CA ILE A 357 4.67 12.06 0.39
C ILE A 357 3.28 12.24 -0.19
N PHE A 358 2.76 11.19 -0.80
CA PHE A 358 1.34 11.13 -1.20
C PHE A 358 0.48 10.74 -0.01
N ASP A 359 -0.42 11.64 0.41
CA ASP A 359 -1.36 11.48 1.52
C ASP A 359 -2.75 11.16 0.97
N ASN A 360 -3.28 9.98 1.33
CA ASN A 360 -4.62 9.54 0.95
C ASN A 360 -5.72 10.13 1.86
N GLU A 361 -5.62 11.40 2.23
CA GLU A 361 -6.56 12.06 3.15
C GLU A 361 -8.02 11.99 2.68
N GLY A 362 -8.27 12.01 1.39
CA GLY A 362 -9.60 11.88 0.79
C GLY A 362 -10.35 10.59 1.12
N TRP A 363 -9.70 9.66 1.80
CA TRP A 363 -10.30 8.43 2.34
C TRP A 363 -10.89 8.60 3.74
N ARG A 364 -10.70 9.75 4.39
CA ARG A 364 -11.30 10.02 5.69
C ARG A 364 -12.81 10.26 5.53
N PRO A 365 -13.65 9.58 6.34
CA PRO A 365 -15.06 9.90 6.40
C PRO A 365 -15.22 11.37 6.81
N ASN A 366 -16.02 12.13 6.07
CA ASN A 366 -16.35 13.55 6.33
C ASN A 366 -15.28 14.60 6.00
N ASP A 367 -14.22 14.26 5.28
CA ASP A 367 -13.25 15.25 4.81
C ASP A 367 -13.51 15.73 3.38
N THR A 368 -12.76 16.72 2.95
CA THR A 368 -12.84 17.36 1.62
C THR A 368 -12.67 16.39 0.44
N LYS A 369 -12.42 15.11 0.69
CA LYS A 369 -12.25 14.01 -0.28
C LYS A 369 -11.13 14.26 -1.30
N ALA A 370 -10.12 15.01 -0.93
CA ALA A 370 -8.98 15.30 -1.77
C ALA A 370 -7.72 14.67 -1.18
N SER A 371 -7.12 13.72 -1.90
CA SER A 371 -5.74 13.33 -1.65
C SER A 371 -4.82 14.52 -1.93
N ARG A 372 -3.67 14.56 -1.28
CA ARG A 372 -2.69 15.65 -1.42
C ARG A 372 -1.26 15.14 -1.45
N VAL A 373 -0.38 15.95 -1.95
CA VAL A 373 1.06 15.74 -1.87
C VAL A 373 1.60 16.68 -0.80
N LEU A 374 2.35 16.12 0.14
CA LEU A 374 2.98 16.87 1.23
C LEU A 374 4.49 16.91 1.01
N GLU A 375 5.08 18.07 1.16
CA GLU A 375 6.52 18.25 1.26
C GLU A 375 6.86 18.69 2.67
N LEU A 376 7.76 17.94 3.35
CA LEU A 376 8.11 18.19 4.73
C LEU A 376 9.60 18.01 4.99
N ASP A 377 10.09 18.60 6.06
CA ASP A 377 11.41 18.39 6.59
C ASP A 377 11.39 17.15 7.52
N PRO A 378 12.26 16.12 7.27
CA PRO A 378 12.29 14.92 8.08
C PRO A 378 13.02 15.06 9.43
N VAL A 379 13.59 16.25 9.74
CA VAL A 379 14.35 16.56 10.98
C VAL A 379 13.49 17.33 11.96
#